data_059aa54032454c0f49cd75f9d2748207
#
_entry.id   059aa54032454c0f49cd75f9d2748207
#
_cell.length_a   1.000
_cell.length_b   1.000
_cell.length_c   1.000
_cell.angle_alpha   90.00
_cell.angle_beta   90.00
_cell.angle_gamma   90.00
#
_symmetry.space_group_name_H-M   'P 1'
#
loop_
_entity.id
_entity.type
_entity.pdbx_description
1 polymer ?
#
loop_
_entity_poly.entity_id
_entity_poly.type
_entity_poly.pdbx_seq_one_letter_code
_entity_poly.pdbx_strand_id
1 'polypeptide(L)'
;MEQTFEAFVVRKDDEGFRTGIEQWTTEQLMDGDVTVRVEYSGINYKDALASTENGKIVRSYPFVPGIDLAGTVADSSHPRFQPGDKVLCTGYETGVSHFGGYSGLARLNGDWLVPLPNGLDARDAMAIGTAGFTAALSVQAVLHAGAEPADGPVLVRGAAGGVGSMAVAILSRLGFHVTASSGKKDEQGEWLKSLGAAEVIGREEAAPAARGALAAETWSAVIDPVGGQGTADTAKYVKYGGAIALSGLTGGGGFEGTVYPYILRGVQLIGIDSVYCPMDKRLGVWSKLAGEWKPEKALSSGIQEIGLDGLRPALDRILAGGAVGRYVVKLG
;
A
#
# COMPACT_ATOMS: atom_id res chain seq x y z
N MET A 1 -15.81 18.68 -25.20
CA MET A 1 -14.98 18.31 -26.37
C MET A 1 -14.37 16.95 -26.08
N GLU A 2 -14.45 16.07 -27.07
CA GLU A 2 -13.80 14.75 -27.00
C GLU A 2 -12.29 14.93 -26.81
N GLN A 3 -11.75 14.35 -25.74
CA GLN A 3 -10.30 14.34 -25.48
C GLN A 3 -9.79 12.90 -25.63
N THR A 4 -8.67 12.75 -26.34
CA THR A 4 -7.96 11.48 -26.47
C THR A 4 -6.84 11.40 -25.43
N PHE A 5 -6.56 10.20 -24.93
CA PHE A 5 -5.51 9.92 -23.96
C PHE A 5 -5.07 8.46 -24.05
N GLU A 6 -3.88 8.16 -23.58
CA GLU A 6 -3.39 6.80 -23.46
C GLU A 6 -3.87 6.13 -22.17
N ALA A 7 -4.19 4.85 -22.26
CA ALA A 7 -4.54 4.01 -21.12
C ALA A 7 -3.91 2.62 -21.24
N PHE A 8 -3.47 2.06 -20.13
CA PHE A 8 -3.11 0.64 -20.05
C PHE A 8 -4.40 -0.16 -19.83
N VAL A 9 -4.74 -0.99 -20.81
CA VAL A 9 -6.01 -1.69 -20.88
C VAL A 9 -5.82 -3.18 -20.73
N VAL A 10 -6.69 -3.81 -19.95
CA VAL A 10 -6.83 -5.25 -19.82
C VAL A 10 -8.06 -5.68 -20.62
N ARG A 11 -7.89 -6.65 -21.51
CA ARG A 11 -8.97 -7.23 -22.31
C ARG A 11 -9.08 -8.72 -22.10
N LYS A 12 -10.30 -9.22 -22.18
CA LYS A 12 -10.62 -10.64 -22.26
C LYS A 12 -11.82 -10.81 -23.19
N ASP A 13 -11.60 -11.46 -24.30
CA ASP A 13 -12.59 -11.71 -25.36
C ASP A 13 -12.27 -13.04 -26.06
N ASP A 14 -12.84 -13.29 -27.24
CA ASP A 14 -12.64 -14.51 -28.01
C ASP A 14 -11.19 -14.71 -28.48
N GLU A 15 -10.38 -13.63 -28.49
CA GLU A 15 -8.95 -13.70 -28.81
C GLU A 15 -8.10 -14.02 -27.56
N GLY A 16 -8.70 -14.10 -26.38
CA GLY A 16 -8.07 -14.42 -25.12
C GLY A 16 -7.81 -13.21 -24.20
N PHE A 17 -6.97 -13.44 -23.21
CA PHE A 17 -6.56 -12.40 -22.24
C PHE A 17 -5.32 -11.66 -22.75
N ARG A 18 -5.39 -10.33 -22.78
CA ARG A 18 -4.27 -9.47 -23.18
C ARG A 18 -4.25 -8.14 -22.42
N THR A 19 -3.08 -7.54 -22.37
CA THR A 19 -2.88 -6.19 -21.82
C THR A 19 -2.07 -5.35 -22.81
N GLY A 20 -2.35 -4.06 -22.87
CA GLY A 20 -1.63 -3.14 -23.77
C GLY A 20 -1.97 -1.69 -23.52
N ILE A 21 -1.21 -0.79 -24.14
CA ILE A 21 -1.49 0.64 -24.17
C ILE A 21 -2.40 0.92 -25.36
N GLU A 22 -3.49 1.62 -25.13
CA GLU A 22 -4.48 1.97 -26.15
C GLU A 22 -4.81 3.47 -26.08
N GLN A 23 -5.17 4.04 -27.23
CA GLN A 23 -5.76 5.38 -27.29
C GLN A 23 -7.25 5.28 -26.97
N TRP A 24 -7.67 6.03 -25.94
CA TRP A 24 -9.06 6.10 -25.50
C TRP A 24 -9.58 7.53 -25.58
N THR A 25 -10.90 7.67 -25.47
CA THR A 25 -11.60 8.98 -25.44
C THR A 25 -12.39 9.14 -24.15
N THR A 26 -12.76 10.37 -23.83
CA THR A 26 -13.57 10.69 -22.65
C THR A 26 -14.95 10.01 -22.64
N GLU A 27 -15.45 9.57 -23.81
CA GLU A 27 -16.73 8.84 -23.94
C GLU A 27 -16.63 7.42 -23.42
N GLN A 28 -15.43 6.84 -23.39
CA GLN A 28 -15.18 5.47 -22.90
C GLN A 28 -15.02 5.40 -21.38
N LEU A 29 -14.87 6.55 -20.71
CA LEU A 29 -14.76 6.58 -19.24
C LEU A 29 -16.08 6.17 -18.59
N MET A 30 -15.97 5.47 -17.46
CA MET A 30 -17.15 5.14 -16.64
C MET A 30 -17.78 6.41 -16.04
N ASP A 31 -19.00 6.27 -15.53
CA ASP A 31 -19.73 7.35 -14.87
C ASP A 31 -19.00 7.85 -13.62
N GLY A 32 -19.10 9.14 -13.37
CA GLY A 32 -18.52 9.83 -12.22
C GLY A 32 -18.73 11.33 -12.35
N ASP A 33 -18.54 12.04 -11.29
CA ASP A 33 -18.82 13.48 -11.20
C ASP A 33 -17.56 14.36 -11.13
N VAL A 34 -16.36 13.73 -11.10
CA VAL A 34 -15.07 14.43 -11.19
C VAL A 34 -14.17 13.75 -12.22
N THR A 35 -13.72 14.49 -13.22
CA THR A 35 -12.71 14.04 -14.18
C THR A 35 -11.33 14.58 -13.77
N VAL A 36 -10.38 13.69 -13.58
CA VAL A 36 -9.00 14.01 -13.17
C VAL A 36 -8.05 13.78 -14.34
N ARG A 37 -7.21 14.76 -14.66
CA ARG A 37 -6.01 14.56 -15.46
C ARG A 37 -4.98 13.94 -14.56
N VAL A 38 -4.70 12.66 -14.79
CA VAL A 38 -3.78 11.89 -13.98
C VAL A 38 -2.35 12.27 -14.30
N GLU A 39 -1.60 12.69 -13.30
CA GLU A 39 -0.18 13.03 -13.40
C GLU A 39 0.69 11.82 -13.02
N TYR A 40 0.31 11.14 -11.94
CA TYR A 40 0.99 9.95 -11.43
C TYR A 40 -0.01 8.92 -10.93
N SER A 41 0.38 7.64 -11.03
CA SER A 41 -0.27 6.50 -10.41
C SER A 41 0.74 5.67 -9.60
N GLY A 42 0.29 4.91 -8.61
CA GLY A 42 1.12 3.96 -7.88
C GLY A 42 0.95 2.54 -8.42
N ILE A 43 1.93 1.64 -8.16
CA ILE A 43 1.77 0.22 -8.48
C ILE A 43 1.66 -0.59 -7.19
N ASN A 44 0.64 -1.44 -7.12
CA ASN A 44 0.35 -2.30 -5.98
C ASN A 44 0.16 -3.76 -6.41
N TYR A 45 0.26 -4.69 -5.48
CA TYR A 45 0.05 -6.12 -5.74
C TYR A 45 -1.34 -6.40 -6.33
N LYS A 46 -2.35 -5.64 -5.91
CA LYS A 46 -3.73 -5.74 -6.44
C LYS A 46 -3.80 -5.38 -7.92
N ASP A 47 -3.05 -4.38 -8.38
CA ASP A 47 -2.97 -4.00 -9.80
C ASP A 47 -2.32 -5.09 -10.63
N ALA A 48 -1.30 -5.73 -10.08
CA ALA A 48 -0.65 -6.86 -10.73
C ALA A 48 -1.63 -8.05 -10.88
N LEU A 49 -2.42 -8.35 -9.86
CA LEU A 49 -3.49 -9.35 -9.96
C LEU A 49 -4.57 -8.93 -10.98
N ALA A 50 -5.00 -7.66 -10.98
CA ALA A 50 -5.97 -7.13 -11.94
C ALA A 50 -5.51 -7.25 -13.40
N SER A 51 -4.20 -7.31 -13.60
CA SER A 51 -3.55 -7.43 -14.91
C SER A 51 -3.19 -8.86 -15.30
N THR A 52 -3.78 -9.86 -14.64
CA THR A 52 -3.60 -11.30 -14.95
C THR A 52 -4.94 -12.01 -15.13
N GLU A 53 -4.98 -13.00 -15.97
CA GLU A 53 -6.21 -13.75 -16.28
C GLU A 53 -6.86 -14.39 -15.05
N ASN A 54 -6.04 -14.91 -14.14
CA ASN A 54 -6.49 -15.66 -12.96
C ASN A 54 -6.51 -14.81 -11.69
N GLY A 55 -6.30 -13.50 -11.77
CA GLY A 55 -6.17 -12.62 -10.62
C GLY A 55 -7.47 -12.35 -9.84
N LYS A 56 -8.65 -12.61 -10.46
CA LYS A 56 -9.99 -12.52 -9.87
C LYS A 56 -10.34 -11.14 -9.29
N ILE A 57 -9.65 -10.09 -9.72
CA ILE A 57 -9.91 -8.71 -9.30
C ILE A 57 -10.93 -8.06 -10.24
N VAL A 58 -10.64 -8.10 -11.56
CA VAL A 58 -11.49 -7.54 -12.62
C VAL A 58 -12.57 -8.55 -13.02
N ARG A 59 -13.80 -8.07 -13.20
CA ARG A 59 -14.96 -8.91 -13.55
C ARG A 59 -15.56 -8.58 -14.92
N SER A 60 -15.30 -7.40 -15.44
CA SER A 60 -15.79 -6.92 -16.74
C SER A 60 -14.64 -6.34 -17.56
N TYR A 61 -14.68 -6.54 -18.88
CA TYR A 61 -13.65 -6.10 -19.81
C TYR A 61 -14.29 -5.34 -20.99
N PRO A 62 -13.58 -4.39 -21.64
CA PRO A 62 -12.22 -3.91 -21.30
C PRO A 62 -12.16 -3.20 -19.97
N PHE A 63 -10.98 -3.16 -19.34
CA PHE A 63 -10.80 -2.55 -18.02
C PHE A 63 -9.46 -1.80 -17.92
N VAL A 64 -9.46 -0.67 -17.19
CA VAL A 64 -8.26 0.11 -16.86
C VAL A 64 -7.92 -0.08 -15.38
N PRO A 65 -6.83 -0.78 -15.03
CA PRO A 65 -6.39 -0.95 -13.65
C PRO A 65 -5.76 0.33 -13.06
N GLY A 66 -5.21 0.21 -11.86
CA GLY A 66 -4.53 1.27 -11.11
C GLY A 66 -5.38 1.78 -9.95
N ILE A 67 -5.18 1.18 -8.75
CA ILE A 67 -5.97 1.52 -7.55
C ILE A 67 -5.58 2.85 -6.90
N ASP A 68 -4.50 3.47 -7.39
CA ASP A 68 -3.97 4.75 -6.93
C ASP A 68 -3.90 5.73 -8.09
N LEU A 69 -4.24 6.99 -7.86
CA LEU A 69 -3.96 8.09 -8.78
C LEU A 69 -3.82 9.43 -8.05
N ALA A 70 -3.04 10.34 -8.63
CA ALA A 70 -3.01 11.74 -8.25
C ALA A 70 -2.89 12.61 -9.49
N GLY A 71 -3.49 13.79 -9.44
CA GLY A 71 -3.48 14.71 -10.56
C GLY A 71 -4.33 15.96 -10.31
N THR A 72 -4.73 16.58 -11.42
CA THR A 72 -5.49 17.83 -11.41
C THR A 72 -6.90 17.59 -11.92
N VAL A 73 -7.90 18.11 -11.23
CA VAL A 73 -9.29 18.11 -11.67
C VAL A 73 -9.39 18.86 -13.01
N ALA A 74 -9.87 18.16 -14.03
CA ALA A 74 -10.10 18.75 -15.37
C ALA A 74 -11.53 19.25 -15.54
N ASP A 75 -12.50 18.53 -14.94
CA ASP A 75 -13.92 18.87 -14.95
C ASP A 75 -14.60 18.29 -13.70
N SER A 76 -15.63 18.98 -13.18
CA SER A 76 -16.34 18.54 -11.99
C SER A 76 -17.76 19.08 -11.93
N SER A 77 -18.70 18.22 -11.55
CA SER A 77 -20.04 18.59 -11.07
C SER A 77 -20.20 18.36 -9.56
N HIS A 78 -19.15 17.84 -8.90
CA HIS A 78 -19.17 17.57 -7.47
C HIS A 78 -18.95 18.84 -6.63
N PRO A 79 -19.75 19.09 -5.55
CA PRO A 79 -19.74 20.37 -4.83
C PRO A 79 -18.41 20.70 -4.11
N ARG A 80 -17.56 19.71 -3.85
CA ARG A 80 -16.27 19.89 -3.14
C ARG A 80 -15.09 20.19 -4.06
N PHE A 81 -15.22 19.99 -5.37
CA PHE A 81 -14.09 20.06 -6.30
C PHE A 81 -14.43 20.92 -7.50
N GLN A 82 -13.42 21.66 -7.98
CA GLN A 82 -13.50 22.48 -9.18
C GLN A 82 -12.28 22.25 -10.08
N PRO A 83 -12.36 22.56 -11.39
CA PRO A 83 -11.21 22.49 -12.28
C PRO A 83 -10.01 23.24 -11.74
N GLY A 84 -8.83 22.58 -11.78
CA GLY A 84 -7.57 23.09 -11.22
C GLY A 84 -7.23 22.57 -9.83
N ASP A 85 -8.16 22.01 -9.09
CA ASP A 85 -7.86 21.39 -7.79
C ASP A 85 -6.92 20.20 -7.93
N LYS A 86 -5.95 20.10 -7.03
CA LYS A 86 -5.06 18.94 -6.93
C LYS A 86 -5.68 17.90 -6.02
N VAL A 87 -5.75 16.66 -6.50
CA VAL A 87 -6.43 15.57 -5.80
C VAL A 87 -5.63 14.27 -5.88
N LEU A 88 -5.93 13.36 -4.97
CA LEU A 88 -5.52 11.96 -5.03
C LEU A 88 -6.70 11.03 -4.74
N CYS A 89 -6.60 9.80 -5.23
CA CYS A 89 -7.50 8.70 -4.88
C CYS A 89 -6.68 7.45 -4.57
N THR A 90 -7.02 6.77 -3.48
CA THR A 90 -6.46 5.46 -3.13
C THR A 90 -7.57 4.57 -2.57
N GLY A 91 -7.77 3.40 -3.13
CA GLY A 91 -8.79 2.46 -2.67
C GLY A 91 -10.18 2.69 -3.26
N TYR A 92 -11.20 2.38 -2.49
CA TYR A 92 -12.60 2.27 -2.94
C TYR A 92 -12.70 1.30 -4.14
N GLU A 93 -13.47 1.66 -5.17
CA GLU A 93 -13.65 0.83 -6.35
C GLU A 93 -12.64 1.10 -7.46
N THR A 94 -11.82 2.14 -7.32
CA THR A 94 -10.82 2.56 -8.30
C THR A 94 -9.87 1.42 -8.65
N GLY A 95 -9.75 1.09 -9.94
CA GLY A 95 -8.88 0.03 -10.44
C GLY A 95 -9.36 -1.40 -10.12
N VAL A 96 -10.58 -1.59 -9.61
CA VAL A 96 -11.16 -2.90 -9.22
C VAL A 96 -12.49 -3.15 -9.94
N SER A 97 -13.51 -2.33 -9.68
CA SER A 97 -14.82 -2.36 -10.35
C SER A 97 -15.12 -1.06 -11.07
N HIS A 98 -14.33 -0.04 -10.87
CA HIS A 98 -14.32 1.22 -11.57
C HIS A 98 -12.96 1.46 -12.21
N PHE A 99 -12.88 2.09 -13.39
CA PHE A 99 -11.61 2.33 -14.08
C PHE A 99 -10.65 3.12 -13.20
N GLY A 100 -9.38 2.73 -13.26
CA GLY A 100 -8.34 3.21 -12.37
C GLY A 100 -7.38 4.22 -12.98
N GLY A 101 -6.25 4.38 -12.32
CA GLY A 101 -5.26 5.42 -12.56
C GLY A 101 -4.24 5.14 -13.65
N TYR A 102 -4.27 4.01 -14.35
CA TYR A 102 -3.33 3.75 -15.44
C TYR A 102 -3.81 4.33 -16.77
N SER A 103 -4.23 5.57 -16.72
CA SER A 103 -4.69 6.33 -17.89
C SER A 103 -4.46 7.83 -17.70
N GLY A 104 -4.32 8.56 -18.82
CA GLY A 104 -4.12 10.01 -18.79
C GLY A 104 -5.32 10.80 -18.25
N LEU A 105 -6.52 10.23 -18.30
CA LEU A 105 -7.75 10.77 -17.71
C LEU A 105 -8.49 9.67 -16.94
N ALA A 106 -9.00 9.99 -15.76
CA ALA A 106 -9.87 9.14 -14.97
C ALA A 106 -11.11 9.94 -14.54
N ARG A 107 -12.30 9.35 -14.66
CA ARG A 107 -13.53 9.94 -14.13
C ARG A 107 -13.99 9.12 -12.94
N LEU A 108 -14.16 9.77 -11.77
CA LEU A 108 -14.38 9.11 -10.49
C LEU A 108 -15.56 9.74 -9.75
N ASN A 109 -16.08 9.01 -8.77
CA ASN A 109 -16.94 9.56 -7.75
C ASN A 109 -16.10 10.50 -6.85
N GLY A 110 -16.50 11.77 -6.75
CA GLY A 110 -15.80 12.78 -5.95
C GLY A 110 -15.73 12.46 -4.47
N ASP A 111 -16.63 11.61 -3.93
CA ASP A 111 -16.56 11.16 -2.54
C ASP A 111 -15.35 10.27 -2.24
N TRP A 112 -14.70 9.71 -3.27
CA TRP A 112 -13.46 8.94 -3.11
C TRP A 112 -12.20 9.80 -3.10
N LEU A 113 -12.33 11.06 -3.54
CA LEU A 113 -11.18 11.95 -3.71
C LEU A 113 -10.78 12.63 -2.40
N VAL A 114 -9.48 12.69 -2.21
CA VAL A 114 -8.82 13.47 -1.16
C VAL A 114 -8.16 14.67 -1.82
N PRO A 115 -8.40 15.90 -1.34
CA PRO A 115 -7.57 17.04 -1.74
C PRO A 115 -6.11 16.73 -1.45
N LEU A 116 -5.22 16.98 -2.41
CA LEU A 116 -3.79 16.73 -2.22
C LEU A 116 -3.26 17.60 -1.07
N PRO A 117 -2.79 17.01 0.04
CA PRO A 117 -2.37 17.78 1.19
C PRO A 117 -1.13 18.64 0.89
N ASN A 118 -1.08 19.84 1.46
CA ASN A 118 0.13 20.66 1.43
C ASN A 118 1.33 19.88 1.99
N GLY A 119 2.48 19.94 1.30
CA GLY A 119 3.68 19.19 1.68
C GLY A 119 3.90 17.90 0.86
N LEU A 120 2.94 17.52 0.00
CA LEU A 120 3.09 16.48 -1.00
C LEU A 120 2.84 17.03 -2.41
N ASP A 121 3.59 16.55 -3.37
CA ASP A 121 3.25 16.63 -4.79
C ASP A 121 2.58 15.32 -5.25
N ALA A 122 2.10 15.28 -6.49
CA ALA A 122 1.43 14.10 -7.03
C ALA A 122 2.36 12.87 -7.10
N ARG A 123 3.64 13.07 -7.35
CA ARG A 123 4.66 12.02 -7.38
C ARG A 123 4.85 11.38 -5.99
N ASP A 124 5.11 12.20 -4.99
CA ASP A 124 5.30 11.73 -3.61
C ASP A 124 4.03 11.08 -3.06
N ALA A 125 2.85 11.67 -3.36
CA ALA A 125 1.56 11.09 -2.98
C ALA A 125 1.37 9.68 -3.57
N MET A 126 1.78 9.44 -4.84
CA MET A 126 1.68 8.12 -5.47
C MET A 126 2.82 7.17 -5.08
N ALA A 127 3.97 7.70 -4.72
CA ALA A 127 5.03 6.90 -4.07
C ALA A 127 4.57 6.36 -2.71
N ILE A 128 3.87 7.17 -1.92
CA ILE A 128 3.16 6.70 -0.72
C ILE A 128 2.04 5.74 -1.14
N GLY A 129 1.07 6.20 -1.91
CA GLY A 129 -0.05 5.43 -2.45
C GLY A 129 -0.80 4.63 -1.40
N THR A 130 -1.53 3.62 -1.84
CA THR A 130 -2.21 2.65 -0.95
C THR A 130 -1.24 1.96 0.01
N ALA A 131 -0.01 1.67 -0.42
CA ALA A 131 0.97 0.97 0.42
C ALA A 131 1.42 1.81 1.62
N GLY A 132 1.80 3.08 1.40
CA GLY A 132 2.18 3.98 2.50
C GLY A 132 0.99 4.39 3.36
N PHE A 133 -0.18 4.55 2.76
CA PHE A 133 -1.42 4.78 3.51
C PHE A 133 -1.75 3.59 4.43
N THR A 134 -1.61 2.35 3.94
CA THR A 134 -1.78 1.13 4.73
C THR A 134 -0.74 1.04 5.85
N ALA A 135 0.51 1.39 5.57
CA ALA A 135 1.56 1.47 6.59
C ALA A 135 1.21 2.48 7.70
N ALA A 136 0.74 3.67 7.32
CA ALA A 136 0.32 4.69 8.28
C ALA A 136 -0.88 4.27 9.11
N LEU A 137 -1.89 3.61 8.52
CA LEU A 137 -3.01 3.02 9.26
C LEU A 137 -2.55 1.95 10.24
N SER A 138 -1.57 1.11 9.83
CA SER A 138 -0.99 0.08 10.69
C SER A 138 -0.23 0.69 11.87
N VAL A 139 0.59 1.72 11.61
CA VAL A 139 1.27 2.49 12.67
C VAL A 139 0.26 3.15 13.60
N GLN A 140 -0.78 3.80 13.06
CA GLN A 140 -1.83 4.40 13.87
C GLN A 140 -2.51 3.37 14.79
N ALA A 141 -2.75 2.16 14.28
CA ALA A 141 -3.40 1.10 15.04
C ALA A 141 -2.55 0.64 16.23
N VAL A 142 -1.25 0.42 16.04
CA VAL A 142 -0.36 0.02 17.15
C VAL A 142 -0.15 1.14 18.17
N LEU A 143 -0.12 2.41 17.74
CA LEU A 143 -0.09 3.57 18.64
C LEU A 143 -1.37 3.67 19.47
N HIS A 144 -2.55 3.47 18.86
CA HIS A 144 -3.82 3.45 19.59
C HIS A 144 -3.95 2.25 20.54
N ALA A 145 -3.25 1.16 20.26
CA ALA A 145 -3.13 0.02 21.17
C ALA A 145 -2.17 0.28 22.35
N GLY A 146 -1.52 1.44 22.38
CA GLY A 146 -0.66 1.86 23.47
C GLY A 146 0.84 1.64 23.24
N ALA A 147 1.29 1.30 22.02
CA ALA A 147 2.70 1.13 21.73
C ALA A 147 3.46 2.47 21.83
N GLU A 148 4.55 2.47 22.56
CA GLU A 148 5.45 3.62 22.75
C GLU A 148 6.90 3.25 22.38
N PRO A 149 7.75 4.23 21.98
CA PRO A 149 9.15 3.96 21.65
C PRO A 149 9.97 3.31 22.79
N ALA A 150 9.59 3.54 24.04
CA ALA A 150 10.24 3.00 25.22
C ALA A 150 9.95 1.49 25.46
N ASP A 151 8.91 0.92 24.83
CA ASP A 151 8.47 -0.46 25.07
C ASP A 151 9.42 -1.51 24.47
N GLY A 152 10.35 -1.07 23.63
CA GLY A 152 11.31 -1.93 22.93
C GLY A 152 11.04 -2.10 21.45
N PRO A 153 11.60 -3.15 20.80
CA PRO A 153 11.59 -3.24 19.36
C PRO A 153 10.19 -3.50 18.77
N VAL A 154 9.90 -2.78 17.68
CA VAL A 154 8.75 -3.04 16.80
C VAL A 154 9.22 -3.84 15.60
N LEU A 155 8.57 -4.96 15.35
CA LEU A 155 8.84 -5.78 14.18
C LEU A 155 8.06 -5.29 12.96
N VAL A 156 8.74 -5.12 11.83
CA VAL A 156 8.10 -4.92 10.52
C VAL A 156 8.38 -6.14 9.66
N ARG A 157 7.34 -6.94 9.38
CA ARG A 157 7.44 -8.10 8.49
C ARG A 157 7.38 -7.65 7.03
N GLY A 158 8.06 -8.38 6.12
CA GLY A 158 8.09 -8.02 4.70
C GLY A 158 8.62 -6.61 4.44
N ALA A 159 9.62 -6.20 5.23
CA ALA A 159 10.11 -4.82 5.32
C ALA A 159 10.63 -4.25 3.99
N ALA A 160 11.13 -5.08 3.06
CA ALA A 160 11.60 -4.61 1.76
C ALA A 160 10.46 -4.34 0.73
N GLY A 161 9.22 -4.71 1.05
CA GLY A 161 8.05 -4.45 0.21
C GLY A 161 7.48 -3.04 0.38
N GLY A 162 6.46 -2.71 -0.43
CA GLY A 162 5.87 -1.37 -0.44
C GLY A 162 5.33 -0.90 0.92
N VAL A 163 4.51 -1.71 1.59
CA VAL A 163 3.97 -1.37 2.92
C VAL A 163 5.07 -1.37 3.97
N GLY A 164 5.91 -2.42 3.97
CA GLY A 164 6.94 -2.59 4.98
C GLY A 164 7.98 -1.47 4.99
N SER A 165 8.48 -1.06 3.83
CA SER A 165 9.48 0.02 3.73
C SER A 165 8.94 1.37 4.19
N MET A 166 7.69 1.68 3.88
CA MET A 166 7.01 2.87 4.39
C MET A 166 6.81 2.80 5.90
N ALA A 167 6.41 1.64 6.44
CA ALA A 167 6.27 1.45 7.89
C ALA A 167 7.59 1.62 8.64
N VAL A 168 8.71 1.07 8.11
CA VAL A 168 10.05 1.28 8.68
C VAL A 168 10.37 2.77 8.76
N ALA A 169 10.18 3.51 7.66
CA ALA A 169 10.49 4.93 7.61
C ALA A 169 9.61 5.76 8.57
N ILE A 170 8.31 5.47 8.65
CA ILE A 170 7.37 6.17 9.55
C ILE A 170 7.73 5.88 11.01
N LEU A 171 7.88 4.62 11.41
CA LEU A 171 8.20 4.22 12.78
C LEU A 171 9.55 4.77 13.24
N SER A 172 10.56 4.72 12.36
CA SER A 172 11.89 5.32 12.66
C SER A 172 11.78 6.83 12.90
N ARG A 173 10.99 7.55 12.10
CA ARG A 173 10.75 8.99 12.29
C ARG A 173 10.06 9.29 13.62
N LEU A 174 9.19 8.39 14.08
CA LEU A 174 8.51 8.48 15.38
C LEU A 174 9.37 8.03 16.56
N GLY A 175 10.63 7.68 16.33
CA GLY A 175 11.58 7.32 17.39
C GLY A 175 11.52 5.86 17.86
N PHE A 176 10.80 4.99 17.17
CA PHE A 176 10.75 3.56 17.51
C PHE A 176 12.05 2.84 17.15
N HIS A 177 12.44 1.86 17.96
CA HIS A 177 13.45 0.88 17.61
C HIS A 177 12.85 -0.15 16.65
N VAL A 178 13.16 -0.03 15.35
CA VAL A 178 12.55 -0.84 14.29
C VAL A 178 13.43 -2.02 13.94
N THR A 179 12.91 -3.24 14.09
CA THR A 179 13.51 -4.47 13.55
C THR A 179 12.81 -4.83 12.24
N ALA A 180 13.51 -4.73 11.13
CA ALA A 180 13.03 -5.01 9.79
C ALA A 180 13.26 -6.48 9.42
N SER A 181 12.18 -7.26 9.20
CA SER A 181 12.29 -8.66 8.77
C SER A 181 12.07 -8.78 7.26
N SER A 182 13.04 -9.35 6.55
CA SER A 182 13.00 -9.51 5.10
C SER A 182 13.64 -10.81 4.64
N GLY A 183 13.01 -11.45 3.63
CA GLY A 183 13.65 -12.55 2.89
C GLY A 183 14.77 -12.10 1.96
N LYS A 184 14.97 -10.77 1.82
CA LYS A 184 16.04 -10.14 1.03
C LYS A 184 17.04 -9.42 1.93
N LYS A 185 17.27 -9.92 3.14
CA LYS A 185 18.12 -9.32 4.17
C LYS A 185 19.54 -9.05 3.65
N ASP A 186 20.13 -10.01 2.95
CA ASP A 186 21.50 -9.89 2.46
C ASP A 186 21.64 -8.85 1.34
N GLU A 187 20.63 -8.73 0.49
CA GLU A 187 20.62 -7.80 -0.65
C GLU A 187 20.14 -6.40 -0.27
N GLN A 188 19.20 -6.29 0.66
CA GLN A 188 18.49 -5.05 0.97
C GLN A 188 18.75 -4.54 2.40
N GLY A 189 19.61 -5.21 3.17
CA GLY A 189 19.85 -4.87 4.58
C GLY A 189 20.32 -3.43 4.76
N GLU A 190 21.31 -2.99 3.99
CA GLU A 190 21.85 -1.63 4.09
C GLU A 190 20.81 -0.56 3.66
N TRP A 191 20.00 -0.85 2.64
CA TRP A 191 18.91 0.03 2.28
C TRP A 191 17.86 0.13 3.40
N LEU A 192 17.45 -0.99 4.00
CA LEU A 192 16.51 -0.99 5.13
C LEU A 192 17.04 -0.20 6.34
N LYS A 193 18.35 -0.31 6.62
CA LYS A 193 19.01 0.52 7.64
C LYS A 193 18.98 2.00 7.26
N SER A 194 19.18 2.35 6.00
CA SER A 194 19.09 3.74 5.53
C SER A 194 17.68 4.32 5.69
N LEU A 195 16.63 3.49 5.62
CA LEU A 195 15.26 3.89 5.94
C LEU A 195 15.05 4.14 7.44
N GLY A 196 15.93 3.62 8.27
CA GLY A 196 15.92 3.79 9.72
C GLY A 196 15.64 2.53 10.52
N ALA A 197 15.74 1.34 9.90
CA ALA A 197 15.76 0.11 10.67
C ALA A 197 17.01 0.07 11.57
N ALA A 198 16.81 -0.18 12.87
CA ALA A 198 17.90 -0.39 13.81
C ALA A 198 18.55 -1.75 13.61
N GLU A 199 17.73 -2.74 13.26
CA GLU A 199 18.15 -4.11 12.97
C GLU A 199 17.48 -4.64 11.70
N VAL A 200 18.18 -5.53 10.98
CA VAL A 200 17.62 -6.24 9.83
C VAL A 200 17.85 -7.74 10.02
N ILE A 201 16.75 -8.48 10.02
CA ILE A 201 16.74 -9.93 10.29
C ILE A 201 16.07 -10.71 9.14
N GLY A 202 16.35 -12.01 9.08
CA GLY A 202 15.66 -12.93 8.18
C GLY A 202 14.22 -13.21 8.63
N ARG A 203 13.44 -13.88 7.76
CA ARG A 203 12.03 -14.22 8.07
C ARG A 203 11.91 -15.15 9.28
N GLU A 204 12.80 -16.13 9.38
CA GLU A 204 12.78 -17.15 10.42
C GLU A 204 13.27 -16.60 11.76
N GLU A 205 14.13 -15.60 11.75
CA GLU A 205 14.61 -14.92 12.95
C GLU A 205 13.51 -14.08 13.64
N ALA A 206 12.49 -13.66 12.89
CA ALA A 206 11.37 -12.88 13.42
C ALA A 206 10.47 -13.69 14.37
N ALA A 207 10.37 -15.01 14.13
CA ALA A 207 9.61 -15.96 14.95
C ALA A 207 10.28 -17.33 14.89
N PRO A 208 11.38 -17.54 15.61
CA PRO A 208 12.05 -18.85 15.67
C PRO A 208 11.11 -19.96 16.13
N ALA A 209 11.40 -21.20 15.76
CA ALA A 209 10.57 -22.34 16.13
C ALA A 209 10.47 -22.47 17.67
N ALA A 210 9.28 -22.25 18.22
CA ALA A 210 9.00 -22.39 19.66
C ALA A 210 8.18 -23.64 19.94
N ARG A 211 8.59 -24.43 20.93
CA ARG A 211 7.88 -25.67 21.35
C ARG A 211 6.56 -25.37 22.06
N GLY A 212 6.42 -24.18 22.68
CA GLY A 212 5.26 -23.80 23.48
C GLY A 212 4.25 -22.93 22.72
N ALA A 213 3.10 -22.70 23.36
CA ALA A 213 2.09 -21.79 22.90
C ALA A 213 2.50 -20.30 23.05
N LEU A 214 3.46 -20.03 23.93
CA LEU A 214 4.11 -18.72 24.15
C LEU A 214 5.63 -18.88 24.07
N ALA A 215 6.30 -17.82 23.64
CA ALA A 215 7.74 -17.72 23.53
C ALA A 215 8.26 -16.49 24.33
N ALA A 216 9.55 -16.16 24.20
CA ALA A 216 10.10 -14.96 24.84
C ALA A 216 9.41 -13.69 24.37
N GLU A 217 9.11 -12.78 25.28
CA GLU A 217 8.52 -11.47 24.97
C GLU A 217 9.56 -10.57 24.29
N THR A 218 9.47 -10.45 22.98
CA THR A 218 10.47 -9.77 22.13
C THR A 218 9.90 -8.48 21.54
N TRP A 219 8.74 -8.57 20.87
CA TRP A 219 8.18 -7.48 20.07
C TRP A 219 7.14 -6.69 20.84
N SER A 220 7.33 -5.38 20.98
CA SER A 220 6.33 -4.48 21.57
C SER A 220 5.10 -4.32 20.65
N ALA A 221 5.33 -4.27 19.35
CA ALA A 221 4.29 -4.28 18.32
C ALA A 221 4.80 -4.92 17.02
N VAL A 222 3.87 -5.25 16.13
CA VAL A 222 4.19 -5.87 14.82
C VAL A 222 3.38 -5.19 13.73
N ILE A 223 4.04 -4.77 12.65
CA ILE A 223 3.39 -4.40 11.40
C ILE A 223 3.49 -5.59 10.45
N ASP A 224 2.34 -6.14 10.05
CA ASP A 224 2.27 -7.38 9.29
C ASP A 224 1.52 -7.24 7.95
N PRO A 225 2.21 -6.85 6.89
CA PRO A 225 1.68 -6.87 5.52
C PRO A 225 1.82 -8.23 4.83
N VAL A 226 2.24 -9.27 5.54
CA VAL A 226 2.55 -10.59 4.98
C VAL A 226 1.45 -11.60 5.23
N GLY A 227 0.93 -11.66 6.46
CA GLY A 227 -0.08 -12.65 6.84
C GLY A 227 0.46 -14.08 6.92
N GLY A 228 -0.44 -15.05 6.72
CA GLY A 228 -0.12 -16.47 6.74
C GLY A 228 0.33 -17.00 8.10
N GLN A 229 0.90 -18.21 8.14
CA GLN A 229 1.32 -18.88 9.37
C GLN A 229 2.28 -18.03 10.22
N GLY A 230 3.12 -17.22 9.58
CA GLY A 230 4.04 -16.33 10.29
C GLY A 230 3.36 -15.30 11.19
N THR A 231 2.09 -14.94 10.96
CA THR A 231 1.33 -14.07 11.88
C THR A 231 1.10 -14.76 13.23
N ALA A 232 0.62 -16.02 13.20
CA ALA A 232 0.42 -16.82 14.42
C ALA A 232 1.73 -17.14 15.15
N ASP A 233 2.78 -17.43 14.39
CA ASP A 233 4.09 -17.71 14.99
C ASP A 233 4.68 -16.47 15.65
N THR A 234 4.57 -15.30 15.01
CA THR A 234 5.02 -14.01 15.57
C THR A 234 4.24 -13.63 16.82
N ALA A 235 2.93 -13.95 16.87
CA ALA A 235 2.08 -13.63 18.04
C ALA A 235 2.62 -14.23 19.35
N LYS A 236 3.32 -15.38 19.28
CA LYS A 236 3.95 -16.02 20.45
C LYS A 236 5.05 -15.16 21.09
N TYR A 237 5.62 -14.23 20.32
CA TYR A 237 6.76 -13.37 20.71
C TYR A 237 6.35 -11.96 21.06
N VAL A 238 5.08 -11.61 20.89
CA VAL A 238 4.57 -10.28 21.26
C VAL A 238 4.51 -10.15 22.78
N LYS A 239 4.97 -9.02 23.27
CA LYS A 239 4.96 -8.66 24.69
C LYS A 239 3.56 -8.50 25.22
N TYR A 240 3.43 -8.51 26.55
CA TYR A 240 2.17 -8.25 27.24
C TYR A 240 1.57 -6.91 26.78
N GLY A 241 0.30 -6.92 26.40
CA GLY A 241 -0.43 -5.74 25.91
C GLY A 241 -0.07 -5.29 24.48
N GLY A 242 0.89 -5.96 23.82
CA GLY A 242 1.32 -5.55 22.48
C GLY A 242 0.28 -5.83 21.38
N ALA A 243 0.53 -5.32 20.19
CA ALA A 243 -0.40 -5.41 19.06
C ALA A 243 0.24 -5.84 17.75
N ILE A 244 -0.53 -6.53 16.92
CA ILE A 244 -0.21 -6.91 15.54
C ILE A 244 -1.18 -6.20 14.62
N ALA A 245 -0.70 -5.29 13.76
CA ALA A 245 -1.47 -4.68 12.69
C ALA A 245 -1.34 -5.52 11.41
N LEU A 246 -2.39 -6.26 11.07
CA LEU A 246 -2.43 -7.19 9.95
C LEU A 246 -3.09 -6.54 8.74
N SER A 247 -2.36 -6.40 7.64
CA SER A 247 -2.83 -5.70 6.43
C SER A 247 -2.67 -6.48 5.13
N GLY A 248 -2.02 -7.65 5.15
CA GLY A 248 -1.70 -8.38 3.92
C GLY A 248 -1.83 -9.89 4.02
N LEU A 249 -1.70 -10.54 2.86
CA LEU A 249 -1.90 -11.98 2.70
C LEU A 249 -0.89 -12.63 1.71
N THR A 250 0.23 -11.98 1.45
CA THR A 250 1.25 -12.52 0.52
C THR A 250 1.90 -13.80 1.03
N GLY A 251 1.86 -14.05 2.33
CA GLY A 251 2.28 -15.31 2.98
C GLY A 251 1.16 -16.34 3.14
N GLY A 252 -0.04 -16.03 2.64
CA GLY A 252 -1.23 -16.86 2.74
C GLY A 252 -2.39 -16.16 3.44
N GLY A 253 -3.62 -16.58 3.13
CA GLY A 253 -4.85 -16.01 3.70
C GLY A 253 -5.31 -16.69 5.00
N GLY A 254 -4.69 -17.77 5.41
CA GLY A 254 -5.04 -18.52 6.63
C GLY A 254 -3.82 -18.81 7.49
N PHE A 255 -4.06 -19.07 8.77
CA PHE A 255 -3.04 -19.56 9.71
C PHE A 255 -3.68 -20.41 10.81
N GLU A 256 -2.90 -21.32 11.38
CA GLU A 256 -3.25 -22.08 12.57
C GLU A 256 -2.54 -21.49 13.79
N GLY A 257 -3.28 -21.28 14.86
CA GLY A 257 -2.76 -20.66 16.06
C GLY A 257 -3.51 -21.08 17.33
N THR A 258 -3.05 -20.57 18.47
CA THR A 258 -3.69 -20.77 19.77
C THR A 258 -4.19 -19.43 20.31
N VAL A 259 -5.15 -19.48 21.23
CA VAL A 259 -5.67 -18.27 21.89
C VAL A 259 -4.73 -17.73 22.99
N TYR A 260 -3.71 -18.47 23.38
CA TYR A 260 -2.86 -18.12 24.52
C TYR A 260 -2.18 -16.75 24.44
N PRO A 261 -1.60 -16.29 23.31
CA PRO A 261 -1.06 -14.94 23.21
C PRO A 261 -2.11 -13.87 23.54
N TYR A 262 -3.33 -14.07 23.08
CA TYR A 262 -4.44 -13.11 23.21
C TYR A 262 -4.99 -13.07 24.63
N ILE A 263 -5.23 -14.22 25.28
CA ILE A 263 -5.83 -14.25 26.61
C ILE A 263 -4.83 -14.12 27.76
N LEU A 264 -3.59 -14.60 27.59
CA LEU A 264 -2.58 -14.58 28.67
C LEU A 264 -1.67 -13.37 28.62
N ARG A 265 -1.50 -12.73 27.43
CA ARG A 265 -0.69 -11.53 27.26
C ARG A 265 -1.50 -10.31 26.76
N GLY A 266 -2.80 -10.47 26.55
CA GLY A 266 -3.64 -9.38 26.04
C GLY A 266 -3.21 -8.89 24.64
N VAL A 267 -2.53 -9.73 23.85
CA VAL A 267 -2.09 -9.35 22.49
C VAL A 267 -3.31 -9.02 21.64
N GLN A 268 -3.24 -7.91 20.92
CA GLN A 268 -4.30 -7.48 20.02
C GLN A 268 -3.92 -7.83 18.58
N LEU A 269 -4.81 -8.51 17.85
CA LEU A 269 -4.70 -8.71 16.41
C LEU A 269 -5.69 -7.76 15.73
N ILE A 270 -5.16 -6.75 15.04
CA ILE A 270 -5.92 -5.64 14.48
C ILE A 270 -5.89 -5.73 12.96
N GLY A 271 -7.05 -5.95 12.33
CA GLY A 271 -7.19 -5.90 10.87
C GLY A 271 -7.13 -4.46 10.36
N ILE A 272 -6.40 -4.24 9.27
CA ILE A 272 -6.21 -2.94 8.65
C ILE A 272 -6.87 -2.94 7.27
N ASP A 273 -7.98 -2.22 7.13
CA ASP A 273 -8.62 -1.96 5.85
C ASP A 273 -8.27 -0.55 5.35
N SER A 274 -7.51 -0.48 4.26
CA SER A 274 -7.20 0.77 3.56
C SER A 274 -8.16 1.06 2.40
N VAL A 275 -8.99 0.10 2.00
CA VAL A 275 -9.89 0.22 0.83
C VAL A 275 -11.10 1.08 1.16
N TYR A 276 -11.87 0.68 2.16
CA TYR A 276 -13.08 1.37 2.60
C TYR A 276 -12.87 2.18 3.88
N CYS A 277 -11.61 2.59 4.16
CA CYS A 277 -11.32 3.48 5.29
C CYS A 277 -12.21 4.73 5.21
N PRO A 278 -12.97 5.06 6.28
CA PRO A 278 -13.82 6.26 6.31
C PRO A 278 -13.07 7.53 5.95
N MET A 279 -13.73 8.45 5.22
CA MET A 279 -13.09 9.64 4.66
C MET A 279 -12.46 10.52 5.74
N ASP A 280 -13.11 10.75 6.87
CA ASP A 280 -12.54 11.57 7.96
C ASP A 280 -11.22 10.99 8.49
N LYS A 281 -11.18 9.67 8.70
CA LYS A 281 -9.94 8.98 9.09
C LYS A 281 -8.90 9.05 7.98
N ARG A 282 -9.30 8.89 6.72
CA ARG A 282 -8.44 8.98 5.54
C ARG A 282 -7.79 10.35 5.43
N LEU A 283 -8.55 11.42 5.54
CA LEU A 283 -8.05 12.80 5.53
C LEU A 283 -7.04 13.03 6.65
N GLY A 284 -7.35 12.58 7.87
CA GLY A 284 -6.44 12.70 9.01
C GLY A 284 -5.10 11.96 8.80
N VAL A 285 -5.13 10.74 8.22
CA VAL A 285 -3.91 9.98 7.94
C VAL A 285 -3.10 10.62 6.80
N TRP A 286 -3.73 11.08 5.72
CA TRP A 286 -3.05 11.78 4.64
C TRP A 286 -2.41 13.10 5.11
N SER A 287 -3.06 13.83 6.02
CA SER A 287 -2.48 15.01 6.65
C SER A 287 -1.20 14.68 7.44
N LYS A 288 -1.21 13.57 8.20
CA LYS A 288 -0.01 13.09 8.91
C LYS A 288 1.10 12.67 7.95
N LEU A 289 0.76 11.97 6.86
CA LEU A 289 1.72 11.55 5.82
C LEU A 289 2.33 12.73 5.06
N ALA A 290 1.64 13.86 5.00
CA ALA A 290 2.19 15.10 4.45
C ALA A 290 3.08 15.87 5.42
N GLY A 291 3.04 15.55 6.70
CA GLY A 291 3.71 16.27 7.79
C GLY A 291 4.55 15.38 8.70
N GLU A 292 4.08 15.18 9.92
CA GLU A 292 4.84 14.52 11.00
C GLU A 292 5.25 13.07 10.68
N TRP A 293 4.47 12.35 9.86
CA TRP A 293 4.71 10.95 9.47
C TRP A 293 5.26 10.82 8.05
N LYS A 294 5.68 11.93 7.41
CA LYS A 294 6.20 11.87 6.03
C LYS A 294 7.40 10.92 5.97
N PRO A 295 7.34 9.86 5.13
CA PRO A 295 8.40 8.85 5.04
C PRO A 295 9.54 9.31 4.14
N GLU A 296 10.20 10.42 4.48
CA GLU A 296 11.19 11.12 3.63
C GLU A 296 12.31 10.21 3.15
N LYS A 297 12.83 9.33 4.04
CA LYS A 297 13.90 8.40 3.68
C LYS A 297 13.46 7.40 2.62
N ALA A 298 12.21 6.90 2.68
CA ALA A 298 11.67 6.01 1.67
C ALA A 298 11.38 6.74 0.35
N LEU A 299 10.87 7.98 0.41
CA LEU A 299 10.61 8.81 -0.76
C LEU A 299 11.89 9.20 -1.50
N SER A 300 13.02 9.36 -0.79
CA SER A 300 14.30 9.74 -1.39
C SER A 300 15.10 8.57 -1.97
N SER A 301 14.88 7.33 -1.56
CA SER A 301 15.77 6.22 -1.89
C SER A 301 15.10 4.92 -2.35
N GLY A 302 13.77 4.83 -2.29
CA GLY A 302 13.05 3.57 -2.55
C GLY A 302 12.06 3.64 -3.71
N ILE A 303 12.12 4.68 -4.55
CA ILE A 303 11.10 4.94 -5.58
C ILE A 303 11.69 4.73 -6.97
N GLN A 304 11.03 3.91 -7.78
CA GLN A 304 11.32 3.71 -9.19
C GLN A 304 10.21 4.36 -10.01
N GLU A 305 10.56 5.37 -10.83
CA GLU A 305 9.64 6.05 -11.73
C GLU A 305 9.70 5.41 -13.11
N ILE A 306 8.53 5.10 -13.68
CA ILE A 306 8.37 4.49 -15.01
C ILE A 306 7.25 5.20 -15.78
N GLY A 307 7.20 5.02 -17.09
CA GLY A 307 6.05 5.34 -17.93
C GLY A 307 5.06 4.17 -18.04
N LEU A 308 3.98 4.35 -18.80
CA LEU A 308 3.01 3.27 -19.09
C LEU A 308 3.67 2.07 -19.79
N ASP A 309 4.68 2.29 -20.61
CA ASP A 309 5.46 1.25 -21.31
C ASP A 309 6.23 0.34 -20.35
N GLY A 310 6.67 0.90 -19.21
CA GLY A 310 7.33 0.15 -18.14
C GLY A 310 6.39 -0.63 -17.22
N LEU A 311 5.06 -0.45 -17.37
CA LEU A 311 4.09 -0.97 -16.41
C LEU A 311 4.03 -2.51 -16.40
N ARG A 312 3.96 -3.17 -17.57
CA ARG A 312 3.86 -4.63 -17.64
C ARG A 312 5.04 -5.34 -16.96
N PRO A 313 6.32 -5.00 -17.26
CA PRO A 313 7.46 -5.58 -16.55
C PRO A 313 7.45 -5.36 -15.03
N ALA A 314 6.98 -4.18 -14.58
CA ALA A 314 6.89 -3.87 -13.15
C ALA A 314 5.83 -4.72 -12.44
N LEU A 315 4.65 -4.91 -13.05
CA LEU A 315 3.58 -5.78 -12.56
C LEU A 315 4.05 -7.24 -12.43
N ASP A 316 4.75 -7.76 -13.45
CA ASP A 316 5.31 -9.11 -13.44
C ASP A 316 6.34 -9.29 -12.32
N ARG A 317 7.20 -8.30 -12.11
CA ARG A 317 8.19 -8.32 -11.01
C ARG A 317 7.53 -8.34 -9.64
N ILE A 318 6.41 -7.62 -9.46
CA ILE A 318 5.64 -7.64 -8.21
C ILE A 318 5.04 -9.03 -7.95
N LEU A 319 4.44 -9.66 -8.95
CA LEU A 319 3.88 -11.02 -8.83
C LEU A 319 4.94 -12.05 -8.51
N ALA A 320 6.12 -11.92 -9.09
CA ALA A 320 7.27 -12.78 -8.78
C ALA A 320 7.90 -12.53 -7.39
N GLY A 321 7.37 -11.58 -6.60
CA GLY A 321 7.94 -11.19 -5.31
C GLY A 321 9.30 -10.50 -5.41
N GLY A 322 9.70 -10.07 -6.62
CA GLY A 322 10.98 -9.42 -6.90
C GLY A 322 11.02 -7.91 -6.60
N ALA A 323 9.88 -7.29 -6.35
CA ALA A 323 9.81 -5.86 -6.10
C ALA A 323 10.48 -5.45 -4.78
N VAL A 324 11.09 -4.27 -4.78
CA VAL A 324 11.69 -3.61 -3.61
C VAL A 324 11.23 -2.16 -3.62
N GLY A 325 10.83 -1.64 -2.46
CA GLY A 325 10.29 -0.28 -2.35
C GLY A 325 9.01 -0.08 -3.14
N ARG A 326 8.93 1.01 -3.90
CA ARG A 326 7.73 1.42 -4.63
C ARG A 326 8.03 1.74 -6.09
N TYR A 327 7.02 1.50 -6.93
CA TYR A 327 6.96 2.01 -8.29
C TYR A 327 5.93 3.11 -8.40
N VAL A 328 6.23 4.15 -9.15
CA VAL A 328 5.28 5.18 -9.59
C VAL A 328 5.26 5.23 -11.11
N VAL A 329 4.07 5.41 -11.67
CA VAL A 329 3.83 5.54 -13.10
C VAL A 329 3.59 7.01 -13.41
N LYS A 330 4.43 7.59 -14.24
CA LYS A 330 4.25 8.95 -14.76
C LYS A 330 3.35 8.91 -15.99
N LEU A 331 2.30 9.74 -16.00
CA LEU A 331 1.25 9.76 -17.03
C LEU A 331 1.13 11.11 -17.74
N GLY A 332 1.61 12.18 -17.11
CA GLY A 332 1.59 13.55 -17.63
C GLY A 332 2.95 14.22 -17.69
#